data_9bb58168e19b302ceb85499217593972
#
_entry.id   9bb58168e19b302ceb85499217593972
#
_cell.length_a   1.000
_cell.length_b   1.000
_cell.length_c   1.000
_cell.angle_alpha   90.00
_cell.angle_beta   90.00
_cell.angle_gamma   90.00
#
_symmetry.space_group_name_H-M   'P 1'
#
loop_
_entity.id
_entity.type
_entity.pdbx_description
1 polymer ?
#
loop_
_entity_poly.entity_id
_entity_poly.type
_entity_poly.pdbx_seq_one_letter_code
_entity_poly.pdbx_strand_id
1 'polypeptide(L)'
;MQTLPGFFLLLSFAAHADFTGKVVAVADGDTITVLRGNEQVKIRLAGIDAPEKAQAFGNAAKLRMSDLVFGKEVRVDDRKLDKHGRTIGRVWVTSTECQVSDCPKTLDAGMALLTTGLAWHYKKYEKEQPEEERGQYSFAESEAHAKRAGLWSDPEPVPPWEWRKAKREN
;
A
#
# COMPACT_ATOMS: atom_id res chain seq x y z
N MET A 1 -40.14 3.06 44.66
CA MET A 1 -39.48 3.70 43.48
C MET A 1 -38.10 3.09 43.36
N GLN A 2 -37.91 2.14 42.45
CA GLN A 2 -36.64 1.49 42.20
C GLN A 2 -36.04 2.15 40.94
N THR A 3 -34.89 2.82 41.11
CA THR A 3 -34.11 3.40 40.04
C THR A 3 -33.19 2.32 39.43
N LEU A 4 -33.46 1.95 38.16
CA LEU A 4 -32.52 1.10 37.39
C LEU A 4 -31.28 1.90 37.03
N PRO A 5 -30.05 1.36 37.24
CA PRO A 5 -28.84 1.98 36.70
C PRO A 5 -28.75 1.73 35.20
N GLY A 6 -28.72 2.80 34.42
CA GLY A 6 -28.46 2.76 32.99
C GLY A 6 -27.04 2.26 32.70
N PHE A 7 -26.94 1.14 32.03
CA PHE A 7 -25.68 0.56 31.54
C PHE A 7 -25.23 1.36 30.30
N PHE A 8 -24.28 2.26 30.47
CA PHE A 8 -23.68 3.01 29.36
C PHE A 8 -22.65 2.12 28.68
N LEU A 9 -23.01 1.58 27.49
CA LEU A 9 -22.09 0.81 26.67
C LEU A 9 -21.14 1.80 25.96
N LEU A 10 -19.92 1.91 26.47
CA LEU A 10 -18.85 2.66 25.80
C LEU A 10 -18.41 1.87 24.57
N LEU A 11 -18.90 2.26 23.38
CA LEU A 11 -18.33 1.82 22.12
C LEU A 11 -16.94 2.45 21.96
N SER A 12 -15.90 1.69 22.22
CA SER A 12 -14.54 2.05 21.86
C SER A 12 -14.41 2.00 20.33
N PHE A 13 -14.49 3.15 19.68
CA PHE A 13 -13.99 3.28 18.31
C PHE A 13 -12.46 3.15 18.38
N ALA A 14 -11.93 2.08 17.82
CA ALA A 14 -10.50 1.99 17.56
C ALA A 14 -10.16 3.09 16.55
N ALA A 15 -9.59 4.18 17.02
CA ALA A 15 -9.04 5.22 16.16
C ALA A 15 -7.84 4.59 15.45
N HIS A 16 -7.94 4.39 14.13
CA HIS A 16 -6.78 4.08 13.31
C HIS A 16 -5.89 5.33 13.32
N ALA A 17 -4.73 5.23 13.94
CA ALA A 17 -3.81 6.35 14.08
C ALA A 17 -2.60 6.12 13.19
N ASP A 18 -2.20 7.17 12.47
CA ASP A 18 -0.94 7.20 11.76
C ASP A 18 0.22 6.85 12.70
N PHE A 19 1.18 6.09 12.21
CA PHE A 19 2.39 5.77 12.96
C PHE A 19 3.63 5.82 12.07
N THR A 20 4.78 5.96 12.69
CA THR A 20 6.08 5.86 12.02
C THR A 20 6.81 4.60 12.47
N GLY A 21 7.67 4.08 11.60
CA GLY A 21 8.50 2.94 11.93
C GLY A 21 9.46 2.57 10.81
N LYS A 22 10.47 1.77 11.14
CA LYS A 22 11.48 1.31 10.20
C LYS A 22 10.97 0.10 9.41
N VAL A 23 11.14 0.12 8.09
CA VAL A 23 10.83 -1.05 7.25
C VAL A 23 11.92 -2.11 7.41
N VAL A 24 11.53 -3.29 7.88
CA VAL A 24 12.43 -4.42 8.16
C VAL A 24 12.31 -5.56 7.16
N ALA A 25 11.24 -5.60 6.36
CA ALA A 25 11.09 -6.56 5.27
C ALA A 25 10.20 -6.02 4.14
N VAL A 26 10.45 -6.49 2.92
CA VAL A 26 9.62 -6.27 1.73
C VAL A 26 9.28 -7.65 1.15
N ALA A 27 8.01 -8.03 1.22
CA ALA A 27 7.54 -9.32 0.74
C ALA A 27 7.40 -9.32 -0.79
N ASP A 28 6.72 -8.29 -1.31
CA ASP A 28 6.46 -8.06 -2.73
C ASP A 28 6.30 -6.55 -3.01
N GLY A 29 5.76 -6.19 -4.17
CA GLY A 29 5.61 -4.78 -4.58
C GLY A 29 4.63 -3.96 -3.75
N ASP A 30 3.75 -4.59 -2.96
CA ASP A 30 2.72 -3.89 -2.20
C ASP A 30 2.55 -4.38 -0.76
N THR A 31 3.45 -5.22 -0.30
CA THR A 31 3.41 -5.77 1.07
C THR A 31 4.78 -5.63 1.74
N ILE A 32 4.81 -4.89 2.84
CA ILE A 32 6.02 -4.62 3.63
C ILE A 32 5.80 -4.97 5.10
N THR A 33 6.88 -5.04 5.88
CA THR A 33 6.82 -5.15 7.35
C THR A 33 7.50 -3.94 7.96
N VAL A 34 6.77 -3.25 8.83
CA VAL A 34 7.24 -2.04 9.55
C VAL A 34 7.40 -2.38 11.02
N LEU A 35 8.50 -1.99 11.62
CA LEU A 35 8.75 -2.10 13.05
C LEU A 35 8.18 -0.87 13.76
N ARG A 36 7.06 -1.05 14.48
CA ARG A 36 6.43 -0.05 15.34
C ARG A 36 6.83 -0.32 16.80
N GLY A 37 7.79 0.44 17.32
CA GLY A 37 8.41 0.08 18.60
C GLY A 37 9.08 -1.31 18.50
N ASN A 38 8.59 -2.29 19.26
CA ASN A 38 9.07 -3.69 19.24
C ASN A 38 8.13 -4.63 18.46
N GLU A 39 7.07 -4.11 17.86
CA GLU A 39 6.06 -4.90 17.15
C GLU A 39 6.31 -4.85 15.64
N GLN A 40 6.31 -6.01 14.98
CA GLN A 40 6.33 -6.11 13.52
C GLN A 40 4.92 -6.03 12.97
N VAL A 41 4.60 -4.94 12.28
CA VAL A 41 3.29 -4.73 11.65
C VAL A 41 3.42 -4.99 10.14
N LYS A 42 2.64 -5.95 9.63
CA LYS A 42 2.57 -6.22 8.20
C LYS A 42 1.61 -5.25 7.53
N ILE A 43 2.12 -4.47 6.58
CA ILE A 43 1.36 -3.47 5.83
C ILE A 43 1.09 -3.99 4.42
N ARG A 44 -0.16 -3.93 3.99
CA ARG A 44 -0.58 -4.05 2.60
C ARG A 44 -0.91 -2.66 2.10
N LEU A 45 -0.19 -2.17 1.11
CA LEU A 45 -0.42 -0.83 0.58
C LEU A 45 -1.83 -0.69 0.05
N ALA A 46 -2.50 0.39 0.46
CA ALA A 46 -3.86 0.70 0.04
C ALA A 46 -3.90 1.14 -1.43
N GLY A 47 -4.99 0.83 -2.12
CA GLY A 47 -5.30 1.36 -3.45
C GLY A 47 -4.50 0.78 -4.61
N ILE A 48 -3.50 -0.05 -4.37
CA ILE A 48 -2.71 -0.70 -5.42
C ILE A 48 -2.75 -2.23 -5.33
N ASP A 49 -2.44 -2.90 -6.43
CA ASP A 49 -2.18 -4.34 -6.49
C ASP A 49 -0.97 -4.56 -7.39
N ALA A 50 0.15 -5.00 -6.80
CA ALA A 50 1.39 -5.25 -7.53
C ALA A 50 1.43 -6.68 -8.07
N PRO A 51 2.15 -6.91 -9.19
CA PRO A 51 2.36 -8.27 -9.69
C PRO A 51 2.95 -9.18 -8.62
N GLU A 52 2.43 -10.41 -8.55
CA GLU A 52 2.91 -11.43 -7.63
C GLU A 52 4.38 -11.79 -7.91
N LYS A 53 5.12 -12.27 -6.92
CA LYS A 53 6.56 -12.58 -7.04
C LYS A 53 6.88 -13.48 -8.25
N ALA A 54 6.02 -14.45 -8.58
CA ALA A 54 6.20 -15.37 -9.70
C ALA A 54 5.55 -14.88 -11.00
N GLN A 55 4.94 -13.71 -11.01
CA GLN A 55 4.33 -13.09 -12.17
C GLN A 55 5.36 -12.20 -12.89
N ALA A 56 5.15 -11.96 -14.19
CA ALA A 56 5.91 -10.95 -14.93
C ALA A 56 5.90 -9.62 -14.17
N PHE A 57 7.03 -8.92 -14.13
CA PHE A 57 7.26 -7.70 -13.36
C PHE A 57 7.17 -7.80 -11.82
N GLY A 58 6.83 -8.96 -11.24
CA GLY A 58 6.72 -9.11 -9.78
C GLY A 58 8.04 -8.84 -9.05
N ASN A 59 9.16 -9.35 -9.58
CA ASN A 59 10.48 -9.05 -9.01
C ASN A 59 10.86 -7.57 -9.18
N ALA A 60 10.54 -6.95 -10.32
CA ALA A 60 10.80 -5.53 -10.55
C ALA A 60 10.00 -4.65 -9.58
N ALA A 61 8.72 -4.97 -9.36
CA ALA A 61 7.87 -4.27 -8.38
C ALA A 61 8.43 -4.40 -6.96
N LYS A 62 8.85 -5.61 -6.56
CA LYS A 62 9.48 -5.84 -5.25
C LYS A 62 10.78 -5.06 -5.09
N LEU A 63 11.68 -5.07 -6.09
CA LEU A 63 12.94 -4.32 -6.05
C LEU A 63 12.67 -2.82 -5.94
N ARG A 64 11.75 -2.28 -6.74
CA ARG A 64 11.38 -0.87 -6.67
C ARG A 64 10.83 -0.48 -5.30
N MET A 65 9.95 -1.29 -4.72
CA MET A 65 9.47 -1.08 -3.35
C MET A 65 10.62 -1.12 -2.36
N SER A 66 11.53 -2.09 -2.48
CA SER A 66 12.70 -2.19 -1.60
C SER A 66 13.58 -0.95 -1.65
N ASP A 67 13.90 -0.44 -2.84
CA ASP A 67 14.68 0.78 -3.02
C ASP A 67 14.03 2.01 -2.38
N LEU A 68 12.70 2.06 -2.43
CA LEU A 68 11.94 3.16 -1.83
C LEU A 68 11.97 3.12 -0.30
N VAL A 69 11.77 1.94 0.31
CA VAL A 69 11.40 1.86 1.74
C VAL A 69 12.33 1.02 2.60
N PHE A 70 13.06 0.02 2.08
CA PHE A 70 13.78 -0.94 2.90
C PHE A 70 14.86 -0.27 3.77
N GLY A 71 14.85 -0.57 5.06
CA GLY A 71 15.77 -0.03 6.03
C GLY A 71 15.50 1.43 6.42
N LYS A 72 14.53 2.10 5.78
CA LYS A 72 14.17 3.50 6.04
C LYS A 72 13.01 3.59 7.03
N GLU A 73 12.89 4.74 7.66
CA GLU A 73 11.72 5.10 8.45
C GLU A 73 10.62 5.62 7.53
N VAL A 74 9.41 5.07 7.67
CA VAL A 74 8.22 5.44 6.91
C VAL A 74 7.13 5.93 7.84
N ARG A 75 6.19 6.74 7.34
CA ARG A 75 4.91 7.02 7.97
C ARG A 75 3.85 6.16 7.31
N VAL A 76 3.01 5.54 8.13
CA VAL A 76 1.89 4.70 7.68
C VAL A 76 0.59 5.37 8.11
N ASP A 77 -0.26 5.71 7.13
CA ASP A 77 -1.64 6.13 7.38
C ASP A 77 -2.48 4.83 7.47
N ASP A 78 -2.66 4.33 8.69
CA ASP A 78 -3.40 3.10 8.99
C ASP A 78 -4.90 3.32 8.76
N ARG A 79 -5.54 2.51 7.91
CA ARG A 79 -6.97 2.63 7.58
C ARG A 79 -7.83 1.53 8.20
N LYS A 80 -7.38 0.28 8.12
CA LYS A 80 -8.11 -0.89 8.61
C LYS A 80 -7.24 -2.14 8.62
N LEU A 81 -7.70 -3.16 9.30
CA LEU A 81 -7.16 -4.52 9.15
C LEU A 81 -7.90 -5.28 8.05
N ASP A 82 -7.16 -6.08 7.29
CA ASP A 82 -7.77 -7.05 6.38
C ASP A 82 -8.08 -8.38 7.10
N LYS A 83 -8.75 -9.29 6.39
CA LYS A 83 -9.11 -10.62 6.91
C LYS A 83 -7.90 -11.52 7.24
N HIS A 84 -6.70 -11.13 6.85
CA HIS A 84 -5.45 -11.83 7.13
C HIS A 84 -4.62 -11.17 8.24
N GLY A 85 -5.19 -10.16 8.93
CA GLY A 85 -4.53 -9.42 10.00
C GLY A 85 -3.46 -8.43 9.53
N ARG A 86 -3.42 -8.08 8.22
CA ARG A 86 -2.52 -7.04 7.71
C ARG A 86 -3.18 -5.68 7.85
N THR A 87 -2.41 -4.67 8.24
CA THR A 87 -2.84 -3.28 8.15
C THR A 87 -2.91 -2.84 6.69
N ILE A 88 -4.07 -2.37 6.25
CA ILE A 88 -4.24 -1.67 4.98
C ILE A 88 -3.96 -0.19 5.21
N GLY A 89 -2.98 0.37 4.53
CA GLY A 89 -2.60 1.77 4.73
C GLY A 89 -1.79 2.36 3.59
N ARG A 90 -1.68 3.70 3.56
CA ARG A 90 -0.72 4.40 2.71
C ARG A 90 0.64 4.44 3.39
N VAL A 91 1.67 4.37 2.59
CA VAL A 91 3.06 4.39 3.07
C VAL A 91 3.77 5.59 2.47
N TRP A 92 4.21 6.49 3.36
CA TRP A 92 4.89 7.72 3.00
C TRP A 92 6.36 7.62 3.31
N VAL A 93 7.18 7.96 2.34
CA VAL A 93 8.65 7.95 2.45
C VAL A 93 9.20 9.34 2.21
N THR A 94 10.41 9.55 2.65
CA THR A 94 11.19 10.74 2.32
C THR A 94 11.52 10.74 0.83
N SER A 95 11.35 11.87 0.16
CA SER A 95 11.78 12.03 -1.23
C SER A 95 13.31 11.85 -1.33
N THR A 96 13.76 11.17 -2.38
CA THR A 96 15.18 10.97 -2.68
C THR A 96 15.92 12.30 -2.98
N GLU A 97 15.17 13.34 -3.31
CA GLU A 97 15.71 14.68 -3.59
C GLU A 97 16.00 15.49 -2.32
N CYS A 98 15.46 15.06 -1.19
CA CYS A 98 15.65 15.75 0.07
C CYS A 98 17.01 15.39 0.69
N GLN A 99 17.84 16.40 0.94
CA GLN A 99 19.22 16.26 1.42
C GLN A 99 19.44 16.79 2.85
N VAL A 100 18.36 17.17 3.54
CA VAL A 100 18.45 17.64 4.93
C VAL A 100 18.23 16.49 5.92
N SER A 101 18.66 16.67 7.17
CA SER A 101 18.58 15.63 8.20
C SER A 101 17.15 15.26 8.61
N ASP A 102 16.21 16.19 8.49
CA ASP A 102 14.79 16.01 8.87
C ASP A 102 13.87 16.21 7.66
N CYS A 103 13.99 15.29 6.72
CA CYS A 103 13.21 15.31 5.50
C CYS A 103 11.76 14.87 5.75
N PRO A 104 10.76 15.63 5.29
CA PRO A 104 9.37 15.23 5.41
C PRO A 104 9.07 13.98 4.57
N LYS A 105 8.23 13.11 5.09
CA LYS A 105 7.75 11.91 4.39
C LYS A 105 6.56 12.30 3.52
N THR A 106 6.82 12.74 2.29
CA THR A 106 5.83 13.29 1.35
C THR A 106 5.65 12.46 0.08
N LEU A 107 6.54 11.50 -0.18
CA LEU A 107 6.43 10.62 -1.33
C LEU A 107 5.58 9.40 -0.97
N ASP A 108 4.46 9.22 -1.64
CA ASP A 108 3.61 8.03 -1.54
C ASP A 108 4.26 6.86 -2.29
N ALA A 109 4.60 5.79 -1.55
CA ALA A 109 5.24 4.61 -2.13
C ALA A 109 4.34 3.86 -3.12
N GLY A 110 3.03 3.83 -2.89
CA GLY A 110 2.05 3.23 -3.82
C GLY A 110 1.96 4.02 -5.12
N MET A 111 1.87 5.36 -5.02
CA MET A 111 1.90 6.25 -6.18
C MET A 111 3.19 6.10 -6.98
N ALA A 112 4.33 5.95 -6.33
CA ALA A 112 5.62 5.76 -7.02
C ALA A 112 5.66 4.46 -7.83
N LEU A 113 4.99 3.39 -7.38
CA LEU A 113 4.87 2.15 -8.16
C LEU A 113 3.90 2.32 -9.35
N LEU A 114 2.76 2.99 -9.16
CA LEU A 114 1.83 3.30 -10.24
C LEU A 114 2.51 4.11 -11.35
N THR A 115 3.20 5.19 -10.98
CA THR A 115 3.89 6.09 -11.92
C THR A 115 4.96 5.37 -12.73
N THR A 116 5.61 4.35 -12.15
CA THR A 116 6.63 3.53 -12.84
C THR A 116 6.05 2.32 -13.58
N GLY A 117 4.74 2.14 -13.53
CA GLY A 117 4.06 0.99 -14.16
C GLY A 117 4.40 -0.34 -13.49
N LEU A 118 4.62 -0.35 -12.18
CA LEU A 118 4.96 -1.56 -11.41
C LEU A 118 3.85 -1.98 -10.44
N ALA A 119 2.69 -1.35 -10.54
CA ALA A 119 1.46 -1.75 -9.86
C ALA A 119 0.24 -1.34 -10.68
N TRP A 120 -0.89 -1.96 -10.37
CA TRP A 120 -2.21 -1.61 -10.86
C TRP A 120 -2.93 -0.76 -9.82
N HIS A 121 -3.75 0.22 -10.24
CA HIS A 121 -4.73 0.85 -9.35
C HIS A 121 -5.83 -0.18 -9.05
N TYR A 122 -5.96 -0.57 -7.77
CA TYR A 122 -6.86 -1.66 -7.38
C TYR A 122 -8.32 -1.19 -7.22
N LYS A 123 -9.02 -1.07 -8.33
CA LYS A 123 -10.38 -0.50 -8.43
C LYS A 123 -11.46 -1.25 -7.64
N LYS A 124 -11.22 -2.50 -7.24
CA LYS A 124 -12.18 -3.26 -6.43
C LYS A 124 -12.56 -2.56 -5.12
N TYR A 125 -11.62 -1.82 -4.53
CA TYR A 125 -11.80 -1.09 -3.27
C TYR A 125 -11.66 0.43 -3.44
N GLU A 126 -11.77 0.95 -4.66
CA GLU A 126 -11.60 2.37 -4.94
C GLU A 126 -12.56 3.29 -4.17
N LYS A 127 -13.76 2.77 -3.81
CA LYS A 127 -14.74 3.51 -2.98
C LYS A 127 -14.28 3.76 -1.55
N GLU A 128 -13.29 3.02 -1.08
CA GLU A 128 -12.67 3.20 0.24
C GLU A 128 -11.57 4.26 0.23
N GLN A 129 -11.12 4.66 -0.96
CA GLN A 129 -10.14 5.73 -1.13
C GLN A 129 -10.84 7.10 -1.12
N PRO A 130 -10.24 8.13 -0.50
CA PRO A 130 -10.65 9.51 -0.70
C PRO A 130 -10.70 9.85 -2.20
N GLU A 131 -11.63 10.70 -2.61
CA GLU A 131 -11.86 11.03 -4.02
C GLU A 131 -10.59 11.58 -4.70
N GLU A 132 -9.89 12.47 -4.02
CA GLU A 132 -8.65 13.05 -4.51
C GLU A 132 -7.57 11.97 -4.75
N GLU A 133 -7.35 11.08 -3.77
CA GLU A 133 -6.38 9.99 -3.89
C GLU A 133 -6.74 9.04 -5.05
N ARG A 134 -8.03 8.68 -5.16
CA ARG A 134 -8.52 7.84 -6.25
C ARG A 134 -8.25 8.47 -7.62
N GLY A 135 -8.50 9.79 -7.74
CA GLY A 135 -8.21 10.55 -8.95
C GLY A 135 -6.73 10.56 -9.30
N GLN A 136 -5.86 10.80 -8.32
CA GLN A 136 -4.40 10.81 -8.48
C GLN A 136 -3.88 9.42 -8.90
N TYR A 137 -4.35 8.34 -8.28
CA TYR A 137 -3.94 6.97 -8.60
C TYR A 137 -4.39 6.54 -10.01
N SER A 138 -5.63 6.86 -10.37
CA SER A 138 -6.15 6.60 -11.71
C SER A 138 -5.37 7.36 -12.79
N PHE A 139 -5.03 8.62 -12.53
CA PHE A 139 -4.22 9.43 -13.44
C PHE A 139 -2.81 8.85 -13.60
N ALA A 140 -2.13 8.49 -12.49
CA ALA A 140 -0.79 7.90 -12.51
C ALA A 140 -0.74 6.58 -13.31
N GLU A 141 -1.74 5.70 -13.13
CA GLU A 141 -1.88 4.48 -13.92
C GLU A 141 -2.04 4.79 -15.41
N SER A 142 -2.92 5.74 -15.75
CA SER A 142 -3.17 6.13 -17.15
C SER A 142 -1.93 6.70 -17.84
N GLU A 143 -1.15 7.52 -17.13
CA GLU A 143 0.11 8.08 -17.62
C GLU A 143 1.17 6.98 -17.82
N ALA A 144 1.30 6.05 -16.88
CA ALA A 144 2.22 4.92 -17.01
C ALA A 144 1.84 4.03 -18.20
N HIS A 145 0.54 3.77 -18.39
CA HIS A 145 0.02 3.01 -19.52
C HIS A 145 0.31 3.71 -20.85
N ALA A 146 0.03 5.02 -20.96
CA ALA A 146 0.29 5.81 -22.18
C ALA A 146 1.78 5.80 -22.56
N LYS A 147 2.67 5.80 -21.55
CA LYS A 147 4.13 5.73 -21.75
C LYS A 147 4.67 4.32 -21.93
N ARG A 148 3.82 3.29 -21.88
CA ARG A 148 4.21 1.87 -21.86
C ARG A 148 5.27 1.56 -20.82
N ALA A 149 5.17 2.18 -19.63
CA ALA A 149 6.12 2.01 -18.54
C ALA A 149 5.90 0.67 -17.81
N GLY A 150 7.00 0.02 -17.42
CA GLY A 150 6.96 -1.20 -16.62
C GLY A 150 6.09 -2.30 -17.25
N LEU A 151 5.10 -2.81 -16.51
CA LEU A 151 4.17 -3.86 -16.95
C LEU A 151 3.35 -3.48 -18.20
N TRP A 152 3.16 -2.17 -18.45
CA TRP A 152 2.45 -1.67 -19.62
C TRP A 152 3.24 -1.77 -20.93
N SER A 153 4.51 -2.19 -20.87
CA SER A 153 5.30 -2.55 -22.06
C SER A 153 4.89 -3.92 -22.62
N ASP A 154 4.27 -4.77 -21.80
CA ASP A 154 3.66 -6.02 -22.24
C ASP A 154 2.39 -5.69 -23.05
N PRO A 155 2.17 -6.26 -24.25
CA PRO A 155 0.96 -6.05 -25.02
C PRO A 155 -0.31 -6.62 -24.35
N GLU A 156 -0.16 -7.62 -23.47
CA GLU A 156 -1.26 -8.28 -22.76
C GLU A 156 -0.94 -8.44 -21.25
N PRO A 157 -0.81 -7.32 -20.51
CA PRO A 157 -0.44 -7.38 -19.11
C PRO A 157 -1.55 -8.03 -18.28
N VAL A 158 -1.21 -9.08 -17.52
CA VAL A 158 -2.17 -9.81 -16.68
C VAL A 158 -2.27 -9.15 -15.31
N PRO A 159 -3.47 -8.74 -14.86
CA PRO A 159 -3.63 -8.19 -13.53
C PRO A 159 -3.37 -9.23 -12.42
N PRO A 160 -2.84 -8.83 -11.24
CA PRO A 160 -2.54 -9.77 -10.16
C PRO A 160 -3.75 -10.58 -9.68
N TRP A 161 -4.94 -10.00 -9.66
CA TRP A 161 -6.18 -10.71 -9.26
C TRP A 161 -6.58 -11.81 -10.26
N GLU A 162 -6.36 -11.61 -11.57
CA GLU A 162 -6.58 -12.66 -12.58
C GLU A 162 -5.52 -13.76 -12.46
N TRP A 163 -4.26 -13.40 -12.26
CA TRP A 163 -3.19 -14.34 -12.00
C TRP A 163 -3.48 -15.24 -10.81
N ARG A 164 -3.93 -14.66 -9.66
CA ARG A 164 -4.32 -15.43 -8.48
C ARG A 164 -5.54 -16.31 -8.72
N LYS A 165 -6.49 -15.88 -9.57
CA LYS A 165 -7.65 -16.67 -9.95
C LYS A 165 -7.23 -17.90 -10.76
N ALA A 166 -6.46 -17.72 -11.82
CA ALA A 166 -5.97 -18.80 -12.67
C ALA A 166 -5.18 -19.87 -11.88
N LYS A 167 -4.36 -19.42 -10.89
CA LYS A 167 -3.62 -20.36 -10.02
C LYS A 167 -4.48 -21.20 -9.08
N ARG A 168 -5.69 -20.79 -8.76
CA ARG A 168 -6.61 -21.58 -7.92
C ARG A 168 -7.42 -22.58 -8.73
N GLU A 169 -7.53 -22.37 -10.03
CA GLU A 169 -8.31 -23.20 -10.95
C GLU A 169 -7.47 -24.32 -11.60
N ASN A 170 -6.13 -24.25 -11.45
CA ASN A 170 -5.17 -25.27 -11.85
C ASN A 170 -4.63 -26.05 -10.66
#